data_82e023122cc3891a42b794c4abda6d22
#
_entry.id   82e023122cc3891a42b794c4abda6d22
#
_cell.length_a   1.000
_cell.length_b   1.000
_cell.length_c   1.000
_cell.angle_alpha   90.00
_cell.angle_beta   90.00
_cell.angle_gamma   90.00
#
_symmetry.space_group_name_H-M   'P 1'
#
loop_
_entity.id
_entity.type
_entity.pdbx_description
1 polymer ?
#
loop_
_entity_poly.entity_id
_entity_poly.type
_entity_poly.pdbx_seq_one_letter_code
_entity_poly.pdbx_strand_id
1 'polypeptide(L)'
;MNVRGRRIYALAALVPRLLGAIDAGGNVPLLVLRLPVAARRLERETVEAFACAAKRIVRQGDRLAHEPGSDWFAIAMFTPARDGNTALTLDARSVLERIAATMSLVTGRRMETGWWPIATRADVESFEGTIERALERGARERERYEFLATVGHELRTPLTSIRGYIETLLDNDLDTATSRRFLEVARNEALRLGRLVDGMLEFSLLDLSPAPNGVTDLAAAAQAAIEALGPVAHDAGMTLEARKDGETTARIGGDACMHVLLNVIENAVKYGNRGGHIRISVERRDPFVHAIVDDDGPGVAPSERECIFDNRTRGGASDATRGAGIGLCIVRTIVERAGGAVSADDSPLGGARFLIRLPAAEAEFRASAS
;
A
#
# COMPACT_ATOMS: atom_id res chain seq x y z
N MET A 1 23.14 29.45 -7.99
CA MET A 1 23.90 28.91 -9.13
C MET A 1 23.14 29.20 -10.42
N ASN A 2 23.75 29.65 -11.47
CA ASN A 2 23.08 29.88 -12.76
C ASN A 2 23.51 28.77 -13.73
N VAL A 3 22.59 27.93 -14.14
CA VAL A 3 22.88 26.79 -15.00
C VAL A 3 22.08 26.93 -16.29
N ARG A 4 22.78 27.10 -17.42
CA ARG A 4 22.19 27.16 -18.77
C ARG A 4 20.98 28.11 -18.88
N GLY A 5 21.03 29.28 -18.20
CA GLY A 5 19.97 30.30 -18.24
C GLY A 5 18.82 30.11 -17.26
N ARG A 6 18.90 29.17 -16.32
CA ARG A 6 18.02 29.09 -15.15
C ARG A 6 18.81 29.23 -13.85
N ARG A 7 18.30 30.02 -12.93
CA ARG A 7 18.90 30.24 -11.61
C ARG A 7 18.33 29.23 -10.63
N ILE A 8 19.21 28.41 -10.04
CA ILE A 8 18.88 27.58 -8.88
C ILE A 8 19.22 28.41 -7.65
N TYR A 9 18.27 28.53 -6.76
CA TYR A 9 18.37 29.31 -5.54
C TYR A 9 18.78 28.41 -4.38
N ALA A 10 19.62 28.89 -3.48
CA ALA A 10 19.71 28.35 -2.14
C ALA A 10 18.40 28.66 -1.38
N LEU A 11 18.10 27.86 -0.38
CA LEU A 11 16.86 27.99 0.41
C LEU A 11 16.68 29.40 0.98
N ALA A 12 17.77 29.99 1.54
CA ALA A 12 17.75 31.33 2.09
C ALA A 12 17.26 32.41 1.11
N ALA A 13 17.49 32.23 -0.19
CA ALA A 13 17.03 33.17 -1.22
C ALA A 13 15.57 32.94 -1.66
N LEU A 14 14.99 31.78 -1.35
CA LEU A 14 13.59 31.43 -1.63
C LEU A 14 12.65 31.91 -0.52
N VAL A 15 13.09 31.84 0.72
CA VAL A 15 12.30 32.14 1.95
C VAL A 15 11.59 33.52 1.87
N PRO A 16 12.21 34.63 1.53
CA PRO A 16 11.50 35.92 1.50
C PRO A 16 10.36 35.99 0.50
N ARG A 17 10.46 35.24 -0.61
CA ARG A 17 9.40 35.17 -1.63
C ARG A 17 8.23 34.29 -1.17
N LEU A 18 8.52 33.18 -0.48
CA LEU A 18 7.49 32.32 0.11
C LEU A 18 6.71 33.08 1.17
N LEU A 19 7.41 33.78 2.09
CA LEU A 19 6.77 34.60 3.11
C LEU A 19 5.92 35.72 2.50
N GLY A 20 6.42 36.42 1.48
CA GLY A 20 5.65 37.45 0.78
C GLY A 20 4.39 36.91 0.10
N ALA A 21 4.41 35.69 -0.44
CA ALA A 21 3.25 35.05 -1.02
C ALA A 21 2.22 34.66 0.04
N ILE A 22 2.67 34.12 1.19
CA ILE A 22 1.83 33.75 2.34
C ILE A 22 1.17 35.00 2.93
N ASP A 23 1.95 36.08 3.13
CA ASP A 23 1.45 37.35 3.69
C ASP A 23 0.39 38.00 2.78
N ALA A 24 0.44 37.72 1.47
CA ALA A 24 -0.57 38.10 0.50
C ALA A 24 -1.81 37.16 0.47
N GLY A 25 -1.89 36.21 1.40
CA GLY A 25 -2.97 35.22 1.46
C GLY A 25 -2.87 34.09 0.41
N GLY A 26 -1.70 33.97 -0.22
CA GLY A 26 -1.44 32.96 -1.25
C GLY A 26 -0.99 31.61 -0.65
N ASN A 27 -1.13 30.58 -1.48
CA ASN A 27 -0.64 29.24 -1.22
C ASN A 27 0.34 28.87 -2.34
N VAL A 28 1.55 28.43 -1.98
CA VAL A 28 2.61 28.11 -2.94
C VAL A 28 2.87 26.60 -2.94
N PRO A 29 2.47 25.87 -3.99
CA PRO A 29 2.84 24.47 -4.13
C PRO A 29 4.35 24.32 -4.20
N LEU A 30 4.90 23.51 -3.28
CA LEU A 30 6.29 23.09 -3.28
C LEU A 30 6.37 21.67 -3.81
N LEU A 31 7.00 21.47 -4.95
CA LEU A 31 7.32 20.15 -5.50
C LEU A 31 8.70 19.76 -4.99
N VAL A 32 8.85 18.53 -4.54
CA VAL A 32 10.08 17.98 -4.00
C VAL A 32 10.48 16.73 -4.78
N LEU A 33 11.76 16.65 -5.13
CA LEU A 33 12.39 15.46 -5.71
C LEU A 33 13.61 15.13 -4.86
N ARG A 34 13.70 13.89 -4.38
CA ARG A 34 14.87 13.38 -3.66
C ARG A 34 15.50 12.26 -4.46
N LEU A 35 16.82 12.27 -4.56
CA LEU A 35 17.60 11.16 -5.08
C LEU A 35 18.07 10.32 -3.88
N PRO A 36 17.57 9.06 -3.71
CA PRO A 36 18.03 8.19 -2.63
C PRO A 36 19.49 7.81 -2.86
N VAL A 37 20.40 8.51 -2.21
CA VAL A 37 21.85 8.30 -2.30
C VAL A 37 22.38 7.92 -0.94
N ALA A 38 23.25 6.90 -0.88
CA ALA A 38 23.96 6.53 0.33
C ALA A 38 24.98 7.61 0.80
N ALA A 39 25.32 8.57 -0.06
CA ALA A 39 26.18 9.72 0.24
C ALA A 39 25.38 11.01 0.16
N ARG A 40 25.40 11.80 1.23
CA ARG A 40 24.66 13.07 1.42
C ARG A 40 25.08 14.24 0.48
N ARG A 41 25.63 13.99 -0.69
CA ARG A 41 26.03 15.05 -1.62
C ARG A 41 25.66 14.67 -3.04
N LEU A 42 24.81 15.51 -3.65
CA LEU A 42 24.55 15.43 -5.07
C LEU A 42 25.76 16.00 -5.85
N GLU A 43 26.19 15.26 -6.86
CA GLU A 43 27.24 15.71 -7.76
C GLU A 43 26.76 16.89 -8.59
N ARG A 44 27.68 17.77 -8.98
CA ARG A 44 27.40 18.95 -9.79
C ARG A 44 26.63 18.62 -11.08
N GLU A 45 26.97 17.49 -11.70
CA GLU A 45 26.30 17.00 -12.91
C GLU A 45 24.81 16.70 -12.69
N THR A 46 24.46 16.13 -11.55
CA THR A 46 23.04 15.86 -11.18
C THR A 46 22.27 17.16 -11.01
N VAL A 47 22.87 18.18 -10.39
CA VAL A 47 22.26 19.50 -10.22
C VAL A 47 22.07 20.19 -11.58
N GLU A 48 23.04 20.07 -12.49
CA GLU A 48 22.94 20.58 -13.85
C GLU A 48 21.86 19.84 -14.67
N ALA A 49 21.76 18.52 -14.52
CA ALA A 49 20.71 17.72 -15.15
C ALA A 49 19.30 18.12 -14.67
N PHE A 50 19.12 18.36 -13.37
CA PHE A 50 17.87 18.87 -12.81
C PHE A 50 17.48 20.23 -13.42
N ALA A 51 18.42 21.18 -13.47
CA ALA A 51 18.18 22.49 -14.06
C ALA A 51 17.77 22.39 -15.54
N CYS A 52 18.40 21.48 -16.30
CA CYS A 52 18.05 21.21 -17.69
C CYS A 52 16.67 20.60 -17.85
N ALA A 53 16.34 19.59 -17.05
CA ALA A 53 15.02 18.93 -17.06
C ALA A 53 13.93 19.96 -16.72
N ALA A 54 14.12 20.72 -15.66
CA ALA A 54 13.17 21.73 -15.20
C ALA A 54 12.97 22.88 -16.20
N LYS A 55 14.01 23.27 -16.95
CA LYS A 55 13.94 24.39 -17.89
C LYS A 55 12.82 24.30 -18.93
N ARG A 56 12.52 23.08 -19.39
CA ARG A 56 11.51 22.82 -20.42
C ARG A 56 10.10 22.62 -19.86
N ILE A 57 9.99 22.39 -18.57
CA ILE A 57 8.77 21.93 -17.92
C ILE A 57 8.18 22.99 -16.98
N VAL A 58 9.05 23.73 -16.29
CA VAL A 58 8.70 24.69 -15.24
C VAL A 58 8.49 26.09 -15.84
N ARG A 59 7.47 26.81 -15.40
CA ARG A 59 7.12 28.15 -15.89
C ARG A 59 8.14 29.20 -15.47
N GLN A 60 8.17 30.35 -16.17
CA GLN A 60 9.15 31.42 -15.91
C GLN A 60 9.00 32.04 -14.51
N GLY A 61 7.78 32.05 -13.96
CA GLY A 61 7.48 32.55 -12.61
C GLY A 61 7.97 31.70 -11.48
N ASP A 62 8.05 30.36 -11.72
CA ASP A 62 8.41 29.39 -10.70
C ASP A 62 9.92 29.43 -10.37
N ARG A 63 10.27 28.91 -9.20
CA ARG A 63 11.64 28.95 -8.68
C ARG A 63 12.16 27.56 -8.36
N LEU A 64 13.35 27.27 -8.85
CA LEU A 64 14.10 26.07 -8.56
C LEU A 64 14.96 26.29 -7.33
N ALA A 65 14.96 25.37 -6.39
CA ALA A 65 15.81 25.40 -5.21
C ALA A 65 16.56 24.09 -5.00
N HIS A 66 17.75 24.22 -4.45
CA HIS A 66 18.60 23.14 -4.00
C HIS A 66 19.54 23.68 -2.94
N GLU A 67 19.64 23.00 -1.81
CA GLU A 67 20.58 23.35 -0.75
C GLU A 67 21.87 22.56 -0.95
N PRO A 68 23.05 23.25 -1.00
CA PRO A 68 24.32 22.56 -1.12
C PRO A 68 24.55 21.56 0.02
N GLY A 69 24.75 20.30 -0.32
CA GLY A 69 24.92 19.20 0.65
C GLY A 69 23.66 18.42 0.94
N SER A 70 22.50 18.82 0.40
CA SER A 70 21.26 18.02 0.47
C SER A 70 21.16 17.03 -0.69
N ASP A 71 20.27 16.05 -0.53
CA ASP A 71 19.93 15.02 -1.53
C ASP A 71 18.62 15.35 -2.28
N TRP A 72 18.07 16.55 -2.08
CA TRP A 72 16.78 16.95 -2.63
C TRP A 72 16.86 18.19 -3.53
N PHE A 73 15.88 18.29 -4.40
CA PHE A 73 15.54 19.46 -5.20
C PHE A 73 14.12 19.90 -4.90
N ALA A 74 13.87 21.20 -4.95
CA ALA A 74 12.54 21.74 -4.78
C ALA A 74 12.18 22.72 -5.90
N ILE A 75 10.88 22.81 -6.21
CA ILE A 75 10.31 23.75 -7.17
C ILE A 75 9.14 24.46 -6.48
N ALA A 76 9.26 25.74 -6.24
CA ALA A 76 8.16 26.56 -5.72
C ALA A 76 7.38 27.15 -6.90
N MET A 77 6.10 26.84 -6.98
CA MET A 77 5.20 27.27 -8.06
C MET A 77 4.48 28.55 -7.66
N PHE A 78 4.96 29.69 -8.12
CA PHE A 78 4.39 31.02 -7.82
C PHE A 78 3.32 31.47 -8.83
N THR A 79 3.10 30.73 -9.89
CA THR A 79 2.13 31.09 -10.92
C THR A 79 0.75 30.59 -10.52
N PRO A 80 -0.27 31.46 -10.36
CA PRO A 80 -1.61 31.01 -10.00
C PRO A 80 -2.18 30.09 -11.08
N ALA A 81 -2.87 29.03 -10.65
CA ALA A 81 -3.65 28.19 -11.55
C ALA A 81 -4.81 29.00 -12.12
N ARG A 82 -5.12 28.79 -13.39
CA ARG A 82 -6.21 29.51 -14.07
C ARG A 82 -7.60 29.17 -13.51
N ASP A 83 -7.78 28.02 -12.90
CA ASP A 83 -9.09 27.50 -12.44
C ASP A 83 -8.94 26.73 -11.12
N GLY A 84 -9.03 27.39 -9.99
CA GLY A 84 -9.26 26.80 -8.67
C GLY A 84 -8.27 25.73 -8.17
N ASN A 85 -8.46 25.29 -6.93
CA ASN A 85 -7.51 24.46 -6.16
C ASN A 85 -7.25 23.05 -6.75
N THR A 86 -8.18 22.49 -7.52
CA THR A 86 -8.07 21.14 -8.12
C THR A 86 -7.15 21.12 -9.36
N ALA A 87 -7.14 22.18 -10.15
CA ALA A 87 -6.26 22.31 -11.33
C ALA A 87 -4.79 22.50 -10.94
N LEU A 88 -4.50 23.13 -9.80
CA LEU A 88 -3.15 23.25 -9.24
C LEU A 88 -2.51 21.90 -8.93
N THR A 89 -3.28 20.98 -8.39
CA THR A 89 -2.82 19.64 -7.98
C THR A 89 -2.45 18.77 -9.17
N LEU A 90 -3.28 18.79 -10.23
CA LEU A 90 -3.04 18.03 -11.47
C LEU A 90 -1.83 18.57 -12.25
N ASP A 91 -1.68 19.88 -12.34
CA ASP A 91 -0.58 20.54 -13.04
C ASP A 91 0.77 20.31 -12.29
N ALA A 92 0.77 20.45 -10.96
CA ALA A 92 1.90 20.19 -10.09
C ALA A 92 2.40 18.75 -10.20
N ARG A 93 1.50 17.80 -10.19
CA ARG A 93 1.81 16.37 -10.31
C ARG A 93 2.41 16.05 -11.68
N SER A 94 1.80 16.50 -12.77
CA SER A 94 2.31 16.28 -14.13
C SER A 94 3.74 16.86 -14.30
N VAL A 95 4.00 18.04 -13.75
CA VAL A 95 5.33 18.64 -13.72
C VAL A 95 6.33 17.75 -12.97
N LEU A 96 5.94 17.29 -11.79
CA LEU A 96 6.77 16.45 -10.94
C LEU A 96 7.13 15.11 -11.61
N GLU A 97 6.15 14.42 -12.16
CA GLU A 97 6.33 13.13 -12.85
C GLU A 97 7.25 13.26 -14.07
N ARG A 98 7.10 14.32 -14.87
CA ARG A 98 7.94 14.55 -16.07
C ARG A 98 9.38 14.84 -15.70
N ILE A 99 9.62 15.63 -14.65
CA ILE A 99 10.98 15.92 -14.18
C ILE A 99 11.60 14.67 -13.57
N ALA A 100 10.86 13.95 -12.73
CA ALA A 100 11.33 12.72 -12.10
C ALA A 100 11.70 11.64 -13.14
N ALA A 101 10.88 11.46 -14.19
CA ALA A 101 11.17 10.55 -15.29
C ALA A 101 12.48 10.95 -16.01
N THR A 102 12.64 12.24 -16.32
CA THR A 102 13.87 12.73 -16.97
C THR A 102 15.09 12.54 -16.08
N MET A 103 14.98 12.84 -14.79
CA MET A 103 16.06 12.64 -13.82
C MET A 103 16.40 11.18 -13.62
N SER A 104 15.42 10.30 -13.60
CA SER A 104 15.64 8.84 -13.49
C SER A 104 16.39 8.29 -14.71
N LEU A 105 16.11 8.78 -15.91
CA LEU A 105 16.86 8.42 -17.12
C LEU A 105 18.32 8.88 -17.06
N VAL A 106 18.58 10.08 -16.52
CA VAL A 106 19.94 10.64 -16.46
C VAL A 106 20.76 10.00 -15.33
N THR A 107 20.15 9.75 -14.18
CA THR A 107 20.87 9.24 -12.99
C THR A 107 20.90 7.72 -12.91
N GLY A 108 20.10 7.01 -13.72
CA GLY A 108 19.87 5.57 -13.61
C GLY A 108 19.16 5.14 -12.32
N ARG A 109 18.59 6.09 -11.57
CA ARG A 109 17.95 5.85 -10.26
C ARG A 109 16.54 6.43 -10.22
N ARG A 110 15.65 5.73 -9.49
CA ARG A 110 14.29 6.23 -9.27
C ARG A 110 14.31 7.39 -8.28
N MET A 111 13.65 8.50 -8.63
CA MET A 111 13.49 9.65 -7.75
C MET A 111 12.32 9.42 -6.77
N GLU A 112 12.53 9.77 -5.52
CA GLU A 112 11.42 10.00 -4.60
C GLU A 112 10.81 11.36 -4.90
N THR A 113 9.50 11.44 -4.93
CA THR A 113 8.80 12.67 -5.32
C THR A 113 7.63 12.93 -4.38
N GLY A 114 7.37 14.20 -4.14
CA GLY A 114 6.23 14.63 -3.36
C GLY A 114 5.92 16.10 -3.58
N TRP A 115 4.81 16.55 -3.02
CA TRP A 115 4.44 17.95 -3.04
C TRP A 115 3.72 18.36 -1.76
N TRP A 116 3.87 19.65 -1.39
CA TRP A 116 3.25 20.22 -0.21
C TRP A 116 2.78 21.65 -0.50
N PRO A 117 1.56 22.05 -0.08
CA PRO A 117 1.13 23.44 -0.16
C PRO A 117 1.80 24.23 0.97
N ILE A 118 2.73 25.13 0.66
CA ILE A 118 3.25 26.09 1.63
C ILE A 118 2.19 27.16 1.83
N ALA A 119 1.52 27.14 2.97
CA ALA A 119 0.41 28.05 3.30
C ALA A 119 0.66 28.84 4.61
N THR A 120 1.61 28.40 5.43
CA THR A 120 1.89 29.00 6.73
C THR A 120 3.37 29.36 6.88
N ARG A 121 3.67 30.32 7.78
CA ARG A 121 5.05 30.67 8.11
C ARG A 121 5.81 29.49 8.72
N ALA A 122 5.12 28.62 9.48
CA ALA A 122 5.71 27.40 10.04
C ALA A 122 6.21 26.43 8.96
N ASP A 123 5.56 26.36 7.79
CA ASP A 123 6.05 25.56 6.66
C ASP A 123 7.38 26.06 6.12
N VAL A 124 7.64 27.37 6.22
CA VAL A 124 8.88 27.99 5.77
C VAL A 124 9.96 27.92 6.84
N GLU A 125 9.60 28.10 8.11
CA GLU A 125 10.53 28.04 9.26
C GLU A 125 11.08 26.63 9.47
N SER A 126 10.24 25.60 9.26
CA SER A 126 10.61 24.18 9.29
C SER A 126 10.65 23.59 7.88
N PHE A 127 11.50 24.10 7.00
CA PHE A 127 11.51 23.72 5.59
C PHE A 127 11.94 22.26 5.38
N GLU A 128 12.90 21.75 6.15
CA GLU A 128 13.24 20.31 6.12
C GLU A 128 12.05 19.44 6.49
N GLY A 129 11.33 19.77 7.56
CA GLY A 129 10.10 19.07 7.93
C GLY A 129 9.02 19.16 6.85
N THR A 130 8.98 20.27 6.11
CA THR A 130 8.05 20.44 4.97
C THR A 130 8.45 19.54 3.79
N ILE A 131 9.74 19.38 3.53
CA ILE A 131 10.24 18.42 2.53
C ILE A 131 9.88 16.99 2.90
N GLU A 132 10.09 16.58 4.15
CA GLU A 132 9.74 15.22 4.58
C GLU A 132 8.23 14.97 4.46
N ARG A 133 7.38 15.91 4.91
CA ARG A 133 5.92 15.80 4.73
C ARG A 133 5.51 15.68 3.26
N ALA A 134 6.18 16.44 2.37
CA ALA A 134 5.92 16.36 0.93
C ALA A 134 6.27 14.97 0.37
N LEU A 135 7.41 14.41 0.75
CA LEU A 135 7.86 13.09 0.30
C LEU A 135 7.01 11.96 0.86
N GLU A 136 6.64 12.01 2.14
CA GLU A 136 5.72 11.06 2.76
C GLU A 136 4.35 11.07 2.06
N ARG A 137 3.82 12.26 1.77
CA ARG A 137 2.58 12.38 1.00
C ARG A 137 2.72 11.77 -0.38
N GLY A 138 3.82 12.06 -1.08
CA GLY A 138 4.08 11.52 -2.41
C GLY A 138 4.26 10.00 -2.42
N ALA A 139 4.83 9.41 -1.37
CA ALA A 139 4.92 7.97 -1.19
C ALA A 139 3.53 7.35 -1.06
N ARG A 140 2.68 7.88 -0.17
CA ARG A 140 1.29 7.43 0.02
C ARG A 140 0.45 7.57 -1.25
N GLU A 141 0.57 8.68 -1.96
CA GLU A 141 -0.13 8.88 -3.24
C GLU A 141 0.30 7.85 -4.29
N ARG A 142 1.60 7.55 -4.39
CA ARG A 142 2.12 6.51 -5.31
C ARG A 142 1.61 5.13 -4.98
N GLU A 143 1.67 4.72 -3.72
CA GLU A 143 1.14 3.43 -3.26
C GLU A 143 -0.34 3.27 -3.65
N ARG A 144 -1.13 4.32 -3.44
CA ARG A 144 -2.54 4.34 -3.83
C ARG A 144 -2.73 4.17 -5.33
N TYR A 145 -1.92 4.84 -6.17
CA TYR A 145 -2.04 4.70 -7.63
C TYR A 145 -1.55 3.34 -8.13
N GLU A 146 -0.46 2.83 -7.59
CA GLU A 146 0.03 1.49 -7.90
C GLU A 146 -1.01 0.43 -7.51
N PHE A 147 -1.67 0.61 -6.36
CA PHE A 147 -2.80 -0.21 -5.95
C PHE A 147 -3.96 -0.16 -6.95
N LEU A 148 -4.45 1.04 -7.30
CA LEU A 148 -5.55 1.19 -8.25
C LEU A 148 -5.22 0.63 -9.64
N ALA A 149 -3.99 0.81 -10.12
CA ALA A 149 -3.53 0.23 -11.38
C ALA A 149 -3.54 -1.30 -11.32
N THR A 150 -3.06 -1.88 -10.22
CA THR A 150 -3.07 -3.32 -9.96
C THR A 150 -4.49 -3.86 -9.94
N VAL A 151 -5.39 -3.23 -9.17
CA VAL A 151 -6.80 -3.60 -9.13
C VAL A 151 -7.44 -3.54 -10.51
N GLY A 152 -7.16 -2.47 -11.28
CA GLY A 152 -7.68 -2.33 -12.65
C GLY A 152 -7.28 -3.49 -13.57
N HIS A 153 -6.05 -3.99 -13.46
CA HIS A 153 -5.59 -5.16 -14.18
C HIS A 153 -6.28 -6.45 -13.71
N GLU A 154 -6.44 -6.61 -12.39
CA GLU A 154 -7.07 -7.79 -11.80
C GLU A 154 -8.57 -7.90 -12.08
N LEU A 155 -9.26 -6.77 -12.18
CA LEU A 155 -10.66 -6.74 -12.57
C LEU A 155 -10.84 -7.07 -14.06
N ARG A 156 -9.90 -6.64 -14.91
CA ARG A 156 -10.00 -6.85 -16.37
C ARG A 156 -9.90 -8.32 -16.75
N THR A 157 -9.04 -9.09 -16.09
CA THR A 157 -8.81 -10.51 -16.40
C THR A 157 -10.07 -11.37 -16.22
N PRO A 158 -10.72 -11.44 -15.03
CA PRO A 158 -11.94 -12.21 -14.87
C PRO A 158 -13.08 -11.69 -15.73
N LEU A 159 -13.19 -10.37 -15.90
CA LEU A 159 -14.22 -9.78 -16.75
C LEU A 159 -14.09 -10.22 -18.23
N THR A 160 -12.84 -10.26 -18.73
CA THR A 160 -12.56 -10.75 -20.09
C THR A 160 -12.88 -12.23 -20.22
N SER A 161 -12.53 -13.03 -19.20
CA SER A 161 -12.84 -14.48 -19.16
C SER A 161 -14.36 -14.71 -19.15
N ILE A 162 -15.10 -14.05 -18.25
CA ILE A 162 -16.57 -14.14 -18.17
C ILE A 162 -17.19 -13.80 -19.53
N ARG A 163 -16.78 -12.66 -20.10
CA ARG A 163 -17.30 -12.22 -21.40
C ARG A 163 -17.01 -13.25 -22.49
N GLY A 164 -15.78 -13.78 -22.58
CA GLY A 164 -15.41 -14.76 -23.59
C GLY A 164 -16.21 -16.05 -23.49
N TYR A 165 -16.45 -16.57 -22.28
CA TYR A 165 -17.29 -17.77 -22.10
C TYR A 165 -18.76 -17.50 -22.45
N ILE A 166 -19.30 -16.34 -22.11
CA ILE A 166 -20.66 -15.95 -22.49
C ILE A 166 -20.80 -15.79 -24.01
N GLU A 167 -19.87 -15.08 -24.65
CA GLU A 167 -19.85 -14.92 -26.11
C GLU A 167 -19.76 -16.30 -26.82
N THR A 168 -18.88 -17.19 -26.33
CA THR A 168 -18.78 -18.54 -26.87
C THR A 168 -20.07 -19.35 -26.74
N LEU A 169 -20.79 -19.21 -25.62
CA LEU A 169 -22.08 -19.85 -25.39
C LEU A 169 -23.20 -19.31 -26.28
N LEU A 170 -23.13 -18.00 -26.61
CA LEU A 170 -24.14 -17.35 -27.45
C LEU A 170 -23.91 -17.60 -28.95
N ASP A 171 -22.64 -17.72 -29.37
CA ASP A 171 -22.26 -17.79 -30.78
C ASP A 171 -22.12 -19.23 -31.29
N ASN A 172 -22.16 -20.25 -30.39
CA ASN A 172 -21.95 -21.65 -30.77
C ASN A 172 -23.03 -22.55 -30.20
N ASP A 173 -23.43 -23.55 -30.98
CA ASP A 173 -24.33 -24.60 -30.49
C ASP A 173 -23.51 -25.73 -29.83
N LEU A 174 -23.31 -25.59 -28.52
CA LEU A 174 -22.50 -26.49 -27.72
C LEU A 174 -23.35 -27.54 -27.01
N ASP A 175 -22.75 -28.73 -26.77
CA ASP A 175 -23.41 -29.76 -25.96
C ASP A 175 -23.65 -29.27 -24.52
N THR A 176 -24.64 -29.88 -23.85
CA THR A 176 -25.09 -29.50 -22.51
C THR A 176 -23.97 -29.59 -21.46
N ALA A 177 -23.05 -30.55 -21.57
CA ALA A 177 -21.96 -30.73 -20.62
C ALA A 177 -20.92 -29.61 -20.75
N THR A 178 -20.54 -29.26 -21.99
CA THR A 178 -19.63 -28.14 -22.29
C THR A 178 -20.23 -26.80 -21.90
N SER A 179 -21.53 -26.58 -22.21
CA SER A 179 -22.25 -25.37 -21.82
C SER A 179 -22.27 -25.19 -20.30
N ARG A 180 -22.57 -26.26 -19.56
CA ARG A 180 -22.57 -26.25 -18.09
C ARG A 180 -21.19 -25.92 -17.53
N ARG A 181 -20.13 -26.51 -18.07
CA ARG A 181 -18.75 -26.24 -17.66
C ARG A 181 -18.38 -24.75 -17.87
N PHE A 182 -18.76 -24.15 -19.00
CA PHE A 182 -18.49 -22.75 -19.28
C PHE A 182 -19.23 -21.81 -18.34
N LEU A 183 -20.50 -22.11 -18.01
CA LEU A 183 -21.29 -21.39 -17.02
C LEU A 183 -20.67 -21.49 -15.61
N GLU A 184 -20.16 -22.66 -15.22
CA GLU A 184 -19.47 -22.85 -13.95
C GLU A 184 -18.19 -22.02 -13.86
N VAL A 185 -17.39 -21.97 -14.93
CA VAL A 185 -16.18 -21.11 -14.97
C VAL A 185 -16.58 -19.64 -14.89
N ALA A 186 -17.55 -19.20 -15.68
CA ALA A 186 -18.01 -17.81 -15.66
C ALA A 186 -18.54 -17.41 -14.27
N ARG A 187 -19.28 -18.30 -13.59
CA ARG A 187 -19.75 -18.09 -12.21
C ARG A 187 -18.59 -17.96 -11.23
N ASN A 188 -17.59 -18.81 -11.31
CA ASN A 188 -16.44 -18.79 -10.41
C ASN A 188 -15.61 -17.50 -10.60
N GLU A 189 -15.44 -17.04 -11.83
CA GLU A 189 -14.79 -15.77 -12.12
C GLU A 189 -15.61 -14.55 -11.62
N ALA A 190 -16.95 -14.61 -11.71
CA ALA A 190 -17.82 -13.58 -11.16
C ALA A 190 -17.73 -13.50 -9.62
N LEU A 191 -17.70 -14.64 -8.94
CA LEU A 191 -17.48 -14.70 -7.48
C LEU A 191 -16.10 -14.19 -7.09
N ARG A 192 -15.06 -14.47 -7.90
CA ARG A 192 -13.72 -13.92 -7.71
C ARG A 192 -13.72 -12.40 -7.86
N LEU A 193 -14.42 -11.88 -8.88
CA LEU A 193 -14.57 -10.44 -9.11
C LEU A 193 -15.24 -9.74 -7.92
N GLY A 194 -16.29 -10.34 -7.34
CA GLY A 194 -16.96 -9.85 -6.13
C GLY A 194 -15.97 -9.68 -4.98
N ARG A 195 -15.20 -10.73 -4.66
CA ARG A 195 -14.17 -10.64 -3.59
C ARG A 195 -13.10 -9.58 -3.84
N LEU A 196 -12.72 -9.35 -5.10
CA LEU A 196 -11.78 -8.28 -5.46
C LEU A 196 -12.37 -6.89 -5.19
N VAL A 197 -13.63 -6.68 -5.54
CA VAL A 197 -14.33 -5.41 -5.30
C VAL A 197 -14.51 -5.17 -3.80
N ASP A 198 -14.90 -6.18 -3.05
CA ASP A 198 -15.05 -6.09 -1.60
C ASP A 198 -13.71 -5.71 -0.95
N GLY A 199 -12.61 -6.40 -1.28
CA GLY A 199 -11.27 -6.06 -0.79
C GLY A 199 -10.80 -4.65 -1.19
N MET A 200 -11.19 -4.16 -2.37
CA MET A 200 -10.89 -2.79 -2.80
C MET A 200 -11.69 -1.74 -1.99
N LEU A 201 -12.96 -1.99 -1.73
CA LEU A 201 -13.80 -1.11 -0.91
C LEU A 201 -13.23 -1.02 0.50
N GLU A 202 -12.86 -2.15 1.07
CA GLU A 202 -12.24 -2.23 2.40
C GLU A 202 -10.91 -1.46 2.45
N PHE A 203 -10.02 -1.66 1.48
CA PHE A 203 -8.77 -0.89 1.39
C PHE A 203 -9.03 0.62 1.28
N SER A 204 -10.02 1.03 0.47
CA SER A 204 -10.39 2.45 0.33
C SER A 204 -10.98 3.04 1.61
N LEU A 205 -11.72 2.24 2.37
CA LEU A 205 -12.28 2.65 3.66
C LEU A 205 -11.21 2.71 4.76
N LEU A 206 -10.16 1.86 4.71
CA LEU A 206 -9.03 1.91 5.62
C LEU A 206 -8.30 3.26 5.53
N ASP A 207 -8.14 3.83 4.34
CA ASP A 207 -7.51 5.15 4.15
C ASP A 207 -8.32 6.31 4.76
N LEU A 208 -9.64 6.16 4.85
CA LEU A 208 -10.57 7.18 5.38
C LEU A 208 -10.93 6.96 6.85
N SER A 209 -10.71 5.75 7.37
CA SER A 209 -11.06 5.38 8.75
C SER A 209 -9.98 5.83 9.73
N PRO A 210 -10.32 6.26 10.96
CA PRO A 210 -9.34 6.40 12.04
C PRO A 210 -8.61 5.08 12.25
N ALA A 211 -7.40 5.13 12.87
CA ALA A 211 -6.67 3.92 13.24
C ALA A 211 -7.63 2.90 13.88
N PRO A 212 -7.44 1.58 13.66
CA PRO A 212 -8.34 0.56 14.20
C PRO A 212 -8.30 0.57 15.73
N ASN A 213 -9.10 1.48 16.30
CA ASN A 213 -9.20 1.68 17.74
C ASN A 213 -10.13 0.61 18.34
N GLY A 214 -9.76 0.11 19.49
CA GLY A 214 -10.52 -0.88 20.23
C GLY A 214 -9.63 -1.92 20.88
N VAL A 215 -10.26 -2.82 21.58
CA VAL A 215 -9.61 -3.93 22.26
C VAL A 215 -10.38 -5.20 21.92
N THR A 216 -9.65 -6.25 21.50
CA THR A 216 -10.26 -7.51 21.06
C THR A 216 -9.53 -8.70 21.69
N ASP A 217 -10.26 -9.70 22.16
CA ASP A 217 -9.69 -11.00 22.48
C ASP A 217 -9.40 -11.77 21.16
N LEU A 218 -8.12 -11.84 20.81
CA LEU A 218 -7.68 -12.50 19.58
C LEU A 218 -8.03 -13.98 19.51
N ALA A 219 -8.08 -14.68 20.65
CA ALA A 219 -8.43 -16.08 20.65
C ALA A 219 -9.92 -16.28 20.35
N ALA A 220 -10.79 -15.43 20.91
CA ALA A 220 -12.21 -15.45 20.59
C ALA A 220 -12.46 -15.09 19.11
N ALA A 221 -11.76 -14.09 18.57
CA ALA A 221 -11.83 -13.71 17.17
C ALA A 221 -11.32 -14.84 16.24
N ALA A 222 -10.21 -15.51 16.62
CA ALA A 222 -9.68 -16.66 15.86
C ALA A 222 -10.68 -17.83 15.83
N GLN A 223 -11.36 -18.12 16.94
CA GLN A 223 -12.39 -19.15 17.00
C GLN A 223 -13.57 -18.82 16.08
N ALA A 224 -14.04 -17.56 16.09
CA ALA A 224 -15.11 -17.10 15.21
C ALA A 224 -14.70 -17.16 13.71
N ALA A 225 -13.45 -16.83 13.38
CA ALA A 225 -12.93 -16.95 12.02
C ALA A 225 -12.85 -18.43 11.56
N ILE A 226 -12.46 -19.36 12.44
CA ILE A 226 -12.46 -20.79 12.18
C ILE A 226 -13.88 -21.28 11.89
N GLU A 227 -14.86 -20.85 12.68
CA GLU A 227 -16.28 -21.22 12.48
C GLU A 227 -16.81 -20.72 11.13
N ALA A 228 -16.46 -19.49 10.76
CA ALA A 228 -16.86 -18.89 9.48
C ALA A 228 -16.24 -19.62 8.26
N LEU A 229 -14.99 -20.09 8.36
CA LEU A 229 -14.27 -20.77 7.29
C LEU A 229 -14.40 -22.29 7.34
N GLY A 230 -14.99 -22.83 8.40
CA GLY A 230 -15.19 -24.27 8.60
C GLY A 230 -15.81 -25.00 7.41
N PRO A 231 -16.90 -24.51 6.80
CA PRO A 231 -17.48 -25.13 5.61
C PRO A 231 -16.51 -25.19 4.42
N VAL A 232 -15.76 -24.13 4.18
CA VAL A 232 -14.79 -24.05 3.06
C VAL A 232 -13.61 -25.00 3.30
N ALA A 233 -13.11 -25.05 4.53
CA ALA A 233 -12.04 -25.97 4.91
C ALA A 233 -12.50 -27.43 4.82
N HIS A 234 -13.71 -27.73 5.28
CA HIS A 234 -14.31 -29.06 5.19
C HIS A 234 -14.45 -29.54 3.74
N ASP A 235 -14.89 -28.67 2.82
CA ASP A 235 -14.99 -29.00 1.40
C ASP A 235 -13.62 -29.28 0.75
N ALA A 236 -12.56 -28.67 1.30
CA ALA A 236 -11.18 -28.97 0.94
C ALA A 236 -10.61 -30.21 1.67
N GLY A 237 -11.37 -30.80 2.60
CA GLY A 237 -10.96 -31.92 3.45
C GLY A 237 -9.97 -31.54 4.53
N MET A 238 -9.82 -30.24 4.83
CA MET A 238 -8.80 -29.72 5.77
C MET A 238 -9.32 -29.64 7.20
N THR A 239 -8.40 -29.76 8.15
CA THR A 239 -8.69 -29.62 9.59
C THR A 239 -8.17 -28.30 10.10
N LEU A 240 -9.03 -27.53 10.77
CA LEU A 240 -8.67 -26.29 11.47
C LEU A 240 -8.58 -26.56 12.98
N GLU A 241 -7.45 -26.19 13.61
CA GLU A 241 -7.22 -26.36 15.06
C GLU A 241 -6.88 -25.00 15.68
N ALA A 242 -7.62 -24.61 16.75
CA ALA A 242 -7.31 -23.44 17.55
C ALA A 242 -6.58 -23.80 18.83
N ARG A 243 -5.58 -23.00 19.22
CA ARG A 243 -4.88 -23.09 20.52
C ARG A 243 -4.77 -21.70 21.13
N LYS A 244 -4.99 -21.65 22.44
CA LYS A 244 -4.86 -20.42 23.23
C LYS A 244 -3.87 -20.63 24.35
N ASP A 245 -2.98 -19.66 24.57
CA ASP A 245 -2.10 -19.61 25.72
C ASP A 245 -2.09 -18.21 26.33
N GLY A 246 -2.41 -18.10 27.60
CA GLY A 246 -2.43 -16.86 28.35
C GLY A 246 -3.61 -15.94 28.03
N GLU A 247 -3.42 -14.66 28.37
CA GLU A 247 -4.36 -13.58 28.09
C GLU A 247 -4.11 -13.03 26.68
N THR A 248 -5.15 -13.02 25.83
CA THR A 248 -5.03 -12.79 24.40
C THR A 248 -5.69 -11.50 23.92
N THR A 249 -5.87 -10.54 24.84
CA THR A 249 -6.48 -9.24 24.54
C THR A 249 -5.45 -8.28 23.93
N ALA A 250 -5.71 -7.80 22.70
CA ALA A 250 -4.84 -6.90 21.94
C ALA A 250 -5.54 -5.60 21.58
N ARG A 251 -4.74 -4.57 21.29
CA ARG A 251 -5.22 -3.23 20.86
C ARG A 251 -5.51 -3.24 19.37
N ILE A 252 -6.71 -3.67 19.01
CA ILE A 252 -7.25 -3.66 17.65
C ILE A 252 -8.77 -3.72 17.73
N GLY A 253 -9.49 -3.04 16.85
CA GLY A 253 -10.95 -3.12 16.75
C GLY A 253 -11.42 -4.49 16.26
N GLY A 254 -12.60 -4.95 16.73
CA GLY A 254 -13.13 -6.29 16.44
C GLY A 254 -13.26 -6.61 14.95
N ASP A 255 -13.82 -5.69 14.17
CA ASP A 255 -13.99 -5.86 12.72
C ASP A 255 -12.64 -5.96 12.01
N ALA A 256 -11.69 -5.09 12.36
CA ALA A 256 -10.34 -5.09 11.81
C ALA A 256 -9.58 -6.38 12.15
N CYS A 257 -9.73 -6.87 13.39
CA CYS A 257 -9.16 -8.14 13.85
C CYS A 257 -9.72 -9.32 13.05
N MET A 258 -11.06 -9.40 12.94
CA MET A 258 -11.75 -10.45 12.17
C MET A 258 -11.27 -10.45 10.72
N HIS A 259 -11.14 -9.29 10.11
CA HIS A 259 -10.65 -9.10 8.75
C HIS A 259 -9.24 -9.68 8.56
N VAL A 260 -8.31 -9.33 9.46
CA VAL A 260 -6.95 -9.86 9.45
C VAL A 260 -6.93 -11.38 9.53
N LEU A 261 -7.68 -11.96 10.48
CA LEU A 261 -7.71 -13.39 10.70
C LEU A 261 -8.36 -14.16 9.53
N LEU A 262 -9.49 -13.66 9.00
CA LEU A 262 -10.14 -14.28 7.84
C LEU A 262 -9.21 -14.31 6.63
N ASN A 263 -8.53 -13.21 6.30
CA ASN A 263 -7.61 -13.17 5.17
C ASN A 263 -6.44 -14.16 5.31
N VAL A 264 -5.86 -14.28 6.50
CA VAL A 264 -4.71 -15.17 6.71
C VAL A 264 -5.16 -16.63 6.73
N ILE A 265 -6.27 -16.96 7.40
CA ILE A 265 -6.79 -18.34 7.45
C ILE A 265 -7.33 -18.77 6.07
N GLU A 266 -8.01 -17.88 5.32
CA GLU A 266 -8.45 -18.16 3.94
C GLU A 266 -7.24 -18.46 3.03
N ASN A 267 -6.13 -17.72 3.18
CA ASN A 267 -4.90 -18.04 2.47
C ASN A 267 -4.35 -19.42 2.83
N ALA A 268 -4.33 -19.79 4.11
CA ALA A 268 -3.90 -21.10 4.56
C ALA A 268 -4.80 -22.22 3.97
N VAL A 269 -6.13 -22.04 3.95
CA VAL A 269 -7.06 -23.00 3.31
C VAL A 269 -6.83 -23.08 1.79
N LYS A 270 -6.53 -21.96 1.15
CA LYS A 270 -6.35 -21.89 -0.29
C LYS A 270 -5.06 -22.54 -0.78
N TYR A 271 -3.97 -22.35 -0.02
CA TYR A 271 -2.63 -22.81 -0.42
C TYR A 271 -2.15 -24.05 0.32
N GLY A 272 -2.81 -24.44 1.41
CA GLY A 272 -2.55 -25.68 2.11
C GLY A 272 -2.84 -26.94 1.26
N ASN A 273 -2.36 -28.07 1.70
CA ASN A 273 -2.58 -29.33 1.04
C ASN A 273 -4.02 -29.81 1.24
N ARG A 274 -4.61 -30.41 0.21
CA ARG A 274 -5.92 -31.07 0.36
C ARG A 274 -5.85 -32.19 1.39
N GLY A 275 -6.77 -32.19 2.35
CA GLY A 275 -6.76 -33.13 3.48
C GLY A 275 -5.75 -32.76 4.57
N GLY A 276 -5.18 -31.58 4.48
CA GLY A 276 -4.12 -31.09 5.37
C GLY A 276 -4.61 -30.48 6.68
N HIS A 277 -3.67 -29.85 7.38
CA HIS A 277 -3.89 -29.29 8.71
C HIS A 277 -3.48 -27.82 8.78
N ILE A 278 -4.37 -26.99 9.35
CA ILE A 278 -4.10 -25.59 9.66
C ILE A 278 -4.24 -25.41 11.17
N ARG A 279 -3.19 -24.87 11.81
CA ARG A 279 -3.17 -24.58 13.24
C ARG A 279 -3.14 -23.08 13.47
N ILE A 280 -4.09 -22.59 14.25
CA ILE A 280 -4.17 -21.21 14.68
C ILE A 280 -3.83 -21.13 16.17
N SER A 281 -2.71 -20.50 16.52
CA SER A 281 -2.26 -20.36 17.91
C SER A 281 -2.29 -18.91 18.31
N VAL A 282 -2.86 -18.59 19.46
CA VAL A 282 -2.85 -17.24 20.02
C VAL A 282 -2.18 -17.28 21.38
N GLU A 283 -1.11 -16.50 21.54
CA GLU A 283 -0.30 -16.50 22.74
C GLU A 283 0.11 -15.09 23.14
N ARG A 284 0.24 -14.83 24.44
CA ARG A 284 0.79 -13.57 24.95
C ARG A 284 2.31 -13.66 25.05
N ARG A 285 2.99 -12.70 24.45
CA ARG A 285 4.46 -12.48 24.58
C ARG A 285 4.70 -10.99 24.79
N ASP A 286 4.67 -10.56 26.05
CA ASP A 286 4.77 -9.13 26.42
C ASP A 286 5.90 -8.40 25.68
N PRO A 287 5.63 -7.20 25.16
CA PRO A 287 4.41 -6.40 25.30
C PRO A 287 3.35 -6.67 24.20
N PHE A 288 3.40 -7.80 23.51
CA PHE A 288 2.54 -8.14 22.38
C PHE A 288 1.67 -9.38 22.63
N VAL A 289 0.59 -9.49 21.87
CA VAL A 289 -0.16 -10.72 21.64
C VAL A 289 0.15 -11.19 20.23
N HIS A 290 0.47 -12.44 20.09
CA HIS A 290 0.79 -13.10 18.82
C HIS A 290 -0.35 -13.97 18.36
N ALA A 291 -0.83 -13.79 17.14
CA ALA A 291 -1.65 -14.76 16.44
C ALA A 291 -0.79 -15.42 15.36
N ILE A 292 -0.71 -16.74 15.39
CA ILE A 292 0.14 -17.56 14.53
C ILE A 292 -0.76 -18.48 13.73
N VAL A 293 -0.65 -18.47 12.42
CA VAL A 293 -1.35 -19.40 11.52
C VAL A 293 -0.31 -20.23 10.81
N ASP A 294 -0.32 -21.53 11.08
CA ASP A 294 0.57 -22.54 10.48
C ASP A 294 -0.23 -23.40 9.51
N ASP A 295 0.23 -23.54 8.28
CA ASP A 295 -0.29 -24.50 7.30
C ASP A 295 0.75 -25.58 6.95
N ASP A 296 0.31 -26.57 6.21
CA ASP A 296 1.13 -27.68 5.68
C ASP A 296 1.31 -27.60 4.16
N GLY A 297 1.11 -26.42 3.57
CA GLY A 297 1.22 -26.17 2.14
C GLY A 297 2.68 -26.14 1.62
N PRO A 298 2.91 -25.55 0.45
CA PRO A 298 4.25 -25.45 -0.15
C PRO A 298 5.18 -24.45 0.56
N GLY A 299 4.68 -23.69 1.54
CA GLY A 299 5.45 -22.63 2.21
C GLY A 299 5.67 -21.38 1.35
N VAL A 300 6.48 -20.46 1.87
CA VAL A 300 6.87 -19.20 1.20
C VAL A 300 8.38 -19.14 1.09
N ALA A 301 8.89 -18.97 -0.14
CA ALA A 301 10.32 -18.87 -0.37
C ALA A 301 10.92 -17.68 0.43
N PRO A 302 12.12 -17.81 1.04
CA PRO A 302 12.71 -16.75 1.85
C PRO A 302 12.83 -15.39 1.14
N SER A 303 13.07 -15.41 -0.18
CA SER A 303 13.13 -14.18 -1.00
C SER A 303 11.78 -13.52 -1.24
N GLU A 304 10.67 -14.22 -0.98
CA GLU A 304 9.30 -13.73 -1.20
C GLU A 304 8.60 -13.30 0.10
N ARG A 305 9.15 -13.67 1.29
CA ARG A 305 8.48 -13.49 2.60
C ARG A 305 8.12 -12.04 2.94
N GLU A 306 8.95 -11.08 2.56
CA GLU A 306 8.63 -9.66 2.73
C GLU A 306 7.69 -9.17 1.64
N CYS A 307 7.91 -9.64 0.44
CA CYS A 307 7.20 -9.17 -0.74
C CYS A 307 5.74 -9.63 -0.81
N ILE A 308 5.35 -10.76 -0.23
CA ILE A 308 3.95 -11.26 -0.27
C ILE A 308 2.96 -10.33 0.43
N PHE A 309 3.44 -9.44 1.30
CA PHE A 309 2.65 -8.40 1.96
C PHE A 309 2.65 -7.07 1.19
N ASP A 310 3.51 -6.94 0.17
CA ASP A 310 3.58 -5.74 -0.66
C ASP A 310 2.61 -5.84 -1.83
N ASN A 311 2.02 -4.72 -2.17
CA ASN A 311 1.13 -4.61 -3.34
C ASN A 311 1.85 -4.87 -4.68
N ARG A 312 3.16 -5.15 -4.65
CA ARG A 312 4.06 -5.28 -5.83
C ARG A 312 4.39 -6.69 -6.25
N THR A 313 4.08 -7.72 -5.46
CA THR A 313 4.53 -9.07 -5.79
C THR A 313 3.66 -9.74 -6.84
N ARG A 314 4.01 -9.45 -8.07
CA ARG A 314 3.67 -10.23 -9.25
C ARG A 314 4.89 -10.37 -10.13
N GLY A 315 5.74 -11.25 -9.77
CA GLY A 315 6.85 -11.69 -10.58
C GLY A 315 6.77 -13.20 -10.80
N GLY A 316 6.41 -13.60 -12.00
CA GLY A 316 6.78 -14.89 -12.53
C GLY A 316 5.94 -16.10 -12.14
N ALA A 317 5.42 -16.75 -13.15
CA ALA A 317 4.79 -18.06 -13.25
C ALA A 317 3.27 -18.12 -13.10
N SER A 318 2.69 -18.40 -14.24
CA SER A 318 1.36 -18.91 -14.53
C SER A 318 0.88 -19.94 -13.51
N ASP A 319 -0.08 -19.54 -12.64
CA ASP A 319 -1.02 -20.51 -12.10
C ASP A 319 -2.38 -19.83 -11.83
N ALA A 320 -3.40 -20.38 -12.48
CA ALA A 320 -4.79 -19.92 -12.43
C ALA A 320 -5.46 -20.02 -11.04
N THR A 321 -4.73 -20.48 -10.05
CA THR A 321 -5.17 -20.67 -8.65
C THR A 321 -4.78 -19.53 -7.72
N ARG A 322 -3.97 -18.55 -8.16
CA ARG A 322 -3.52 -17.44 -7.31
C ARG A 322 -4.58 -16.34 -7.23
N GLY A 323 -5.07 -16.08 -6.03
CA GLY A 323 -5.97 -14.97 -5.72
C GLY A 323 -5.31 -13.60 -5.96
N ALA A 324 -6.11 -12.54 -5.79
CA ALA A 324 -5.77 -11.15 -6.11
C ALA A 324 -4.50 -10.58 -5.49
N GLY A 325 -3.87 -11.25 -4.53
CA GLY A 325 -2.69 -10.74 -3.82
C GLY A 325 -2.96 -9.55 -2.89
N ILE A 326 -4.20 -9.08 -2.83
CA ILE A 326 -4.57 -7.88 -2.06
C ILE A 326 -4.76 -8.21 -0.56
N GLY A 327 -5.23 -9.42 -0.23
CA GLY A 327 -5.57 -9.79 1.14
C GLY A 327 -4.43 -9.65 2.14
N LEU A 328 -3.22 -10.08 1.80
CA LEU A 328 -2.05 -9.93 2.69
C LEU A 328 -1.56 -8.48 2.79
N CYS A 329 -1.72 -7.68 1.74
CA CYS A 329 -1.44 -6.24 1.79
C CYS A 329 -2.40 -5.51 2.75
N ILE A 330 -3.69 -5.87 2.73
CA ILE A 330 -4.69 -5.38 3.69
C ILE A 330 -4.31 -5.79 5.12
N VAL A 331 -3.93 -7.05 5.33
CA VAL A 331 -3.47 -7.56 6.64
C VAL A 331 -2.33 -6.69 7.17
N ARG A 332 -1.29 -6.45 6.37
CA ARG A 332 -0.17 -5.61 6.75
C ARG A 332 -0.61 -4.20 7.12
N THR A 333 -1.43 -3.58 6.27
CA THR A 333 -1.92 -2.20 6.50
C THR A 333 -2.70 -2.09 7.81
N ILE A 334 -3.63 -3.02 8.09
CA ILE A 334 -4.42 -3.02 9.33
C ILE A 334 -3.53 -3.21 10.56
N VAL A 335 -2.63 -4.20 10.50
CA VAL A 335 -1.76 -4.56 11.62
C VAL A 335 -0.78 -3.45 11.94
N GLU A 336 -0.13 -2.83 10.94
CA GLU A 336 0.78 -1.69 11.13
C GLU A 336 0.06 -0.46 11.68
N ARG A 337 -1.15 -0.17 11.24
CA ARG A 337 -1.99 0.92 11.80
C ARG A 337 -2.40 0.66 13.26
N ALA A 338 -2.52 -0.59 13.66
CA ALA A 338 -2.73 -0.98 15.07
C ALA A 338 -1.45 -0.94 15.91
N GLY A 339 -0.30 -0.53 15.32
CA GLY A 339 1.01 -0.52 15.99
C GLY A 339 1.66 -1.90 16.11
N GLY A 340 1.22 -2.84 15.28
CA GLY A 340 1.72 -4.20 15.21
C GLY A 340 2.67 -4.45 14.04
N ALA A 341 2.93 -5.72 13.77
CA ALA A 341 3.69 -6.19 12.60
C ALA A 341 3.21 -7.58 12.16
N VAL A 342 3.36 -7.88 10.87
CA VAL A 342 3.10 -9.19 10.29
C VAL A 342 4.34 -9.71 9.58
N SER A 343 4.57 -11.02 9.65
CA SER A 343 5.69 -11.68 8.95
C SER A 343 5.29 -13.09 8.53
N ALA A 344 6.07 -13.64 7.57
CA ALA A 344 5.94 -15.03 7.13
C ALA A 344 7.24 -15.79 7.41
N ASP A 345 7.12 -17.07 7.77
CA ASP A 345 8.24 -17.98 8.04
C ASP A 345 7.87 -19.43 7.70
N ASP A 346 8.76 -20.39 7.95
CA ASP A 346 8.49 -21.80 7.79
C ASP A 346 7.60 -22.33 8.92
N SER A 347 6.56 -23.05 8.52
CA SER A 347 5.64 -23.73 9.46
C SER A 347 6.27 -25.01 10.00
N PRO A 348 6.09 -25.35 11.29
CA PRO A 348 6.44 -26.67 11.82
C PRO A 348 5.57 -27.79 11.23
N LEU A 349 4.52 -27.47 10.49
CA LEU A 349 3.71 -28.41 9.74
C LEU A 349 4.26 -28.69 8.33
N GLY A 350 5.30 -27.96 7.92
CA GLY A 350 5.96 -28.13 6.63
C GLY A 350 5.62 -27.08 5.57
N GLY A 351 4.65 -26.21 5.83
CA GLY A 351 4.19 -25.14 4.94
C GLY A 351 4.59 -23.75 5.39
N ALA A 352 3.67 -22.78 5.29
CA ALA A 352 3.89 -21.41 5.70
C ALA A 352 3.41 -21.14 7.14
N ARG A 353 4.14 -20.30 7.84
CA ARG A 353 3.76 -19.68 9.12
C ARG A 353 3.54 -18.20 8.91
N PHE A 354 2.34 -17.74 9.22
CA PHE A 354 2.03 -16.31 9.31
C PHE A 354 1.99 -15.89 10.78
N LEU A 355 2.82 -14.91 11.14
CA LEU A 355 2.90 -14.35 12.48
C LEU A 355 2.36 -12.93 12.48
N ILE A 356 1.28 -12.70 13.21
CA ILE A 356 0.67 -11.39 13.45
C ILE A 356 1.01 -10.98 14.88
N ARG A 357 1.68 -9.86 15.05
CA ARG A 357 2.02 -9.25 16.33
C ARG A 357 1.17 -8.02 16.54
N LEU A 358 0.42 -7.94 17.65
CA LEU A 358 -0.37 -6.77 18.02
C LEU A 358 -0.04 -6.34 19.44
N PRO A 359 -0.01 -5.02 19.75
CA PRO A 359 0.22 -4.55 21.11
C PRO A 359 -0.81 -5.14 22.07
N ALA A 360 -0.36 -5.69 23.20
CA ALA A 360 -1.24 -6.18 24.24
C ALA A 360 -2.05 -5.02 24.85
N ALA A 361 -3.31 -5.28 25.17
CA ALA A 361 -4.09 -4.32 25.94
C ALA A 361 -3.66 -4.39 27.40
N GLU A 362 -3.30 -3.25 27.99
CA GLU A 362 -3.06 -3.16 29.43
C GLU A 362 -4.37 -3.28 30.21
N ALA A 363 -4.30 -3.80 31.43
CA ALA A 363 -5.50 -4.08 32.25
C ALA A 363 -6.37 -2.84 32.57
N GLU A 364 -5.81 -1.63 32.47
CA GLU A 364 -6.51 -0.37 32.76
C GLU A 364 -7.53 0.05 31.68
N PHE A 365 -7.44 -0.48 30.46
CA PHE A 365 -8.40 -0.14 29.40
C PHE A 365 -9.75 -0.88 29.50
N ARG A 366 -9.88 -1.84 30.44
CA ARG A 366 -11.12 -2.61 30.67
C ARG A 366 -12.21 -1.84 31.40
N ALA A 367 -11.85 -0.81 32.16
CA ALA A 367 -12.80 -0.06 33.00
C ALA A 367 -13.66 0.97 32.24
N SER A 368 -13.33 1.29 31.00
CA SER A 368 -14.04 2.31 30.20
C SER A 368 -14.97 1.74 29.11
N ALA A 369 -15.06 0.42 28.98
CA ALA A 369 -15.86 -0.25 27.94
C ALA A 369 -17.02 -1.12 28.50
N SER A 370 -17.33 -0.99 29.81
CA SER A 370 -18.47 -1.68 30.48
C SER A 370 -19.65 -0.74 30.69
#